data_4be6f1f784e77c829172442f2773246d
#
_entry.id   4be6f1f784e77c829172442f2773246d
#
_cell.length_a   1.000
_cell.length_b   1.000
_cell.length_c   1.000
_cell.angle_alpha   90.00
_cell.angle_beta   90.00
_cell.angle_gamma   90.00
#
_symmetry.space_group_name_H-M   'P 1'
#
loop_
_entity.id
_entity.type
_entity.pdbx_description
1 polymer ?
#
loop_
_entity_poly.entity_id
_entity_poly.type
_entity_poly.pdbx_seq_one_letter_code
_entity_poly.pdbx_strand_id
1 'polypeptide(L)'
;MSLRPIKRLIKAKPTLEGAGVHLRRAFGFGNTSDFDPFLLLDDFRNDIPEDYLAGFPWHPHRGIETITYVLAGTVEHGDSLGNRGAIAAGDIQWMTAGSGIIHQEMPKGDPTGRMHGFQLWANLPSSLKMTAPRYQEVKASDVPVVTDDDGTHARVVCGSFWGKTGPVVGIATDPIYLDVSVPPGKRKTLPVETTRHAFAYVFAGAGKFCNASGPLAVPTEGVGWLETEPPTTADNRSLVLFDQGDEVVVQAGDEGIRFLLVSGQPLQEPVAWYGPIVMNTQEQLQQAFAELSKGTFLKPEMRRK
;
A
#
# COMPACT_ATOMS: atom_id res chain seq x y z
N MET A 1 -26.23 -2.56 -7.09
CA MET A 1 -24.94 -2.17 -6.47
C MET A 1 -25.04 -2.51 -5.00
N SER A 2 -24.04 -3.17 -4.46
CA SER A 2 -23.99 -3.65 -3.06
C SER A 2 -22.87 -2.94 -2.32
N LEU A 3 -23.18 -2.43 -1.13
CA LEU A 3 -22.19 -1.81 -0.25
C LEU A 3 -21.23 -2.88 0.26
N ARG A 4 -19.91 -2.59 0.21
CA ARG A 4 -18.88 -3.48 0.79
C ARG A 4 -18.99 -3.49 2.32
N PRO A 5 -19.13 -4.67 2.94
CA PRO A 5 -19.04 -4.77 4.39
C PRO A 5 -17.65 -4.40 4.89
N ILE A 6 -17.60 -3.82 6.10
CA ILE A 6 -16.32 -3.63 6.79
C ILE A 6 -15.95 -4.97 7.46
N LYS A 7 -14.88 -5.60 6.97
CA LYS A 7 -14.35 -6.84 7.57
C LYS A 7 -13.52 -6.54 8.83
N ARG A 8 -12.72 -5.47 8.81
CA ARG A 8 -11.91 -5.01 9.95
C ARG A 8 -11.69 -3.51 9.90
N LEU A 9 -11.63 -2.91 11.09
CA LEU A 9 -11.12 -1.57 11.33
C LEU A 9 -10.01 -1.67 12.39
N ILE A 10 -8.78 -1.37 12.01
CA ILE A 10 -7.60 -1.50 12.88
C ILE A 10 -6.71 -0.27 12.81
N LYS A 11 -5.91 -0.04 13.82
CA LYS A 11 -4.87 0.98 13.83
C LYS A 11 -3.52 0.43 13.38
N ALA A 12 -2.80 1.19 12.58
CA ALA A 12 -1.41 0.88 12.24
C ALA A 12 -0.54 0.90 13.49
N LYS A 13 0.36 -0.09 13.60
CA LYS A 13 1.19 -0.34 14.78
C LYS A 13 2.57 0.29 14.63
N PRO A 14 3.15 0.85 15.71
CA PRO A 14 4.56 1.27 15.69
C PRO A 14 5.47 0.09 15.30
N THR A 15 6.40 0.34 14.42
CA THR A 15 7.34 -0.65 13.89
C THR A 15 8.68 0.02 13.63
N LEU A 16 9.78 -0.73 13.80
CA LEU A 16 11.12 -0.32 13.43
C LEU A 16 11.56 -1.15 12.23
N GLU A 17 12.05 -0.48 11.19
CA GLU A 17 12.55 -1.12 9.97
C GLU A 17 13.86 -0.47 9.48
N GLY A 18 14.47 -1.07 8.45
CA GLY A 18 15.72 -0.58 7.90
C GLY A 18 16.82 -0.49 8.95
N ALA A 19 17.54 0.63 9.00
CA ALA A 19 18.59 0.88 9.99
C ALA A 19 18.08 1.58 11.27
N GLY A 20 16.80 1.42 11.60
CA GLY A 20 16.17 2.03 12.77
C GLY A 20 15.12 3.09 12.42
N VAL A 21 14.51 3.01 11.24
CA VAL A 21 13.42 3.91 10.83
C VAL A 21 12.15 3.61 11.61
N HIS A 22 11.61 4.61 12.29
CA HIS A 22 10.35 4.54 13.01
C HIS A 22 9.19 4.78 12.04
N LEU A 23 8.32 3.80 11.88
CA LEU A 23 7.16 3.86 11.01
C LEU A 23 5.92 3.22 11.66
N ARG A 24 4.80 3.24 10.95
CA ARG A 24 3.55 2.58 11.36
C ARG A 24 3.18 1.54 10.32
N ARG A 25 3.14 0.27 10.70
CA ARG A 25 2.70 -0.83 9.86
C ARG A 25 1.21 -1.05 9.96
N ALA A 26 0.49 -0.87 8.85
CA ALA A 26 -0.95 -1.11 8.77
C ALA A 26 -1.26 -2.61 8.66
N PHE A 27 -0.55 -3.33 7.81
CA PHE A 27 -0.57 -4.79 7.72
C PHE A 27 0.76 -5.30 7.15
N GLY A 28 1.02 -6.61 7.30
CA GLY A 28 2.26 -7.22 6.84
C GLY A 28 2.27 -8.73 7.06
N PHE A 29 3.42 -9.26 7.45
CA PHE A 29 3.62 -10.69 7.69
C PHE A 29 2.53 -11.29 8.58
N GLY A 30 1.93 -12.40 8.11
CA GLY A 30 0.82 -13.08 8.81
C GLY A 30 -0.59 -12.67 8.38
N ASN A 31 -0.73 -11.67 7.50
CA ASN A 31 -2.03 -11.19 7.00
C ASN A 31 -2.22 -11.39 5.48
N THR A 32 -1.39 -12.20 4.83
CA THR A 32 -1.32 -12.29 3.37
C THR A 32 -2.63 -12.72 2.70
N SER A 33 -3.42 -13.60 3.33
CA SER A 33 -4.71 -14.05 2.77
C SER A 33 -5.79 -12.96 2.77
N ASP A 34 -5.76 -12.05 3.75
CA ASP A 34 -6.76 -11.00 3.88
C ASP A 34 -6.51 -9.84 2.91
N PHE A 35 -5.26 -9.61 2.55
CA PHE A 35 -4.82 -8.47 1.73
C PHE A 35 -4.31 -8.87 0.34
N ASP A 36 -4.34 -10.17 -0.02
CA ASP A 36 -3.94 -10.63 -1.35
C ASP A 36 -4.56 -9.74 -2.45
N PRO A 37 -3.78 -9.17 -3.37
CA PRO A 37 -2.39 -9.44 -3.69
C PRO A 37 -1.37 -8.57 -2.92
N PHE A 38 -1.79 -7.80 -1.95
CA PHE A 38 -0.88 -6.92 -1.20
C PHE A 38 -0.28 -7.64 0.01
N LEU A 39 0.98 -7.33 0.29
CA LEU A 39 1.77 -8.02 1.30
C LEU A 39 2.01 -7.17 2.54
N LEU A 40 2.20 -5.86 2.35
CA LEU A 40 2.61 -4.93 3.40
C LEU A 40 2.18 -3.51 3.05
N LEU A 41 1.77 -2.74 4.08
CA LEU A 41 1.61 -1.30 3.99
C LEU A 41 2.26 -0.65 5.21
N ASP A 42 3.27 0.17 4.95
CA ASP A 42 3.97 0.99 5.93
C ASP A 42 3.70 2.47 5.69
N ASP A 43 3.35 3.16 6.76
CA ASP A 43 3.23 4.61 6.86
C ASP A 43 4.49 5.13 7.56
N PHE A 44 5.45 5.65 6.78
CA PHE A 44 6.70 6.20 7.30
C PHE A 44 6.64 7.71 7.56
N ARG A 45 5.45 8.27 7.72
CA ARG A 45 5.29 9.69 8.07
C ARG A 45 5.84 9.97 9.45
N ASN A 46 6.86 10.82 9.49
CA ASN A 46 7.55 11.23 10.70
C ASN A 46 8.06 12.68 10.56
N ASP A 47 8.02 13.43 11.67
CA ASP A 47 8.45 14.82 11.75
C ASP A 47 9.77 14.96 12.53
N ILE A 48 10.34 13.84 12.98
CA ILE A 48 11.56 13.77 13.79
C ILE A 48 12.69 13.18 12.94
N PRO A 49 13.65 13.99 12.48
CA PRO A 49 14.72 13.51 11.58
C PRO A 49 15.50 12.32 12.11
N GLU A 50 15.78 12.29 13.42
CA GLU A 50 16.53 11.20 14.07
C GLU A 50 15.84 9.84 13.91
N ASP A 51 14.51 9.83 13.75
CA ASP A 51 13.70 8.62 13.64
C ASP A 51 13.68 8.03 12.22
N TYR A 52 14.14 8.77 11.18
CA TYR A 52 14.09 8.28 9.80
C TYR A 52 15.39 8.42 9.00
N LEU A 53 16.32 9.30 9.38
CA LEU A 53 17.53 9.58 8.58
C LEU A 53 18.46 8.37 8.40
N ALA A 54 18.37 7.37 9.29
CA ALA A 54 19.14 6.13 9.15
C ALA A 54 18.77 5.34 7.87
N GLY A 55 17.54 5.51 7.38
CA GLY A 55 17.06 5.00 6.11
C GLY A 55 17.07 3.50 5.98
N PHE A 56 17.05 3.07 4.73
CA PHE A 56 17.07 1.67 4.33
C PHE A 56 18.33 1.42 3.49
N PRO A 57 19.48 1.09 4.15
CA PRO A 57 20.73 0.79 3.45
C PRO A 57 20.56 -0.40 2.50
N TRP A 58 21.56 -0.66 1.66
CA TRP A 58 21.55 -1.70 0.64
C TRP A 58 20.94 -3.01 1.10
N HIS A 59 19.78 -3.36 0.54
CA HIS A 59 19.02 -4.56 0.85
C HIS A 59 18.43 -5.18 -0.42
N PRO A 60 18.23 -6.52 -0.45
CA PRO A 60 17.68 -7.21 -1.61
C PRO A 60 16.15 -7.21 -1.62
N HIS A 61 15.55 -7.36 -2.80
CA HIS A 61 14.16 -7.80 -2.98
C HIS A 61 14.07 -8.84 -4.08
N ARG A 62 13.14 -9.79 -3.95
CA ARG A 62 12.77 -10.74 -5.00
C ARG A 62 11.31 -11.14 -4.90
N GLY A 63 10.64 -11.28 -6.04
CA GLY A 63 9.31 -11.85 -6.17
C GLY A 63 8.17 -10.92 -5.79
N ILE A 64 8.43 -9.64 -5.63
CA ILE A 64 7.46 -8.60 -5.26
C ILE A 64 7.61 -7.35 -6.12
N GLU A 65 6.65 -6.47 -5.96
CA GLU A 65 6.72 -5.07 -6.34
C GLU A 65 6.68 -4.18 -5.09
N THR A 66 7.43 -3.10 -5.07
CA THR A 66 7.42 -2.10 -4.01
C THR A 66 6.96 -0.77 -4.57
N ILE A 67 6.05 -0.10 -3.86
CA ILE A 67 5.46 1.16 -4.27
C ILE A 67 5.73 2.20 -3.20
N THR A 68 6.57 3.17 -3.51
CA THR A 68 6.89 4.30 -2.65
C THR A 68 6.12 5.52 -3.11
N TYR A 69 5.26 6.08 -2.26
CA TYR A 69 4.54 7.33 -2.50
C TYR A 69 4.93 8.36 -1.45
N VAL A 70 5.60 9.43 -1.88
CA VAL A 70 6.10 10.50 -1.00
C VAL A 70 5.08 11.64 -0.94
N LEU A 71 4.77 12.13 0.25
CA LEU A 71 3.87 13.27 0.49
C LEU A 71 4.63 14.54 0.90
N ALA A 72 5.73 14.39 1.64
CA ALA A 72 6.61 15.48 2.06
C ALA A 72 8.04 14.95 2.22
N GLY A 73 9.03 15.78 2.00
CA GLY A 73 10.43 15.37 1.96
C GLY A 73 10.82 14.72 0.63
N THR A 74 11.88 13.95 0.67
CA THR A 74 12.46 13.28 -0.50
C THR A 74 13.07 11.95 -0.10
N VAL A 75 12.96 10.92 -0.94
CA VAL A 75 13.66 9.64 -0.78
C VAL A 75 14.69 9.52 -1.90
N GLU A 76 15.99 9.59 -1.56
CA GLU A 76 17.06 9.27 -2.51
C GLU A 76 17.19 7.75 -2.62
N HIS A 77 17.31 7.25 -3.85
CA HIS A 77 17.44 5.82 -4.09
C HIS A 77 18.61 5.51 -5.02
N GLY A 78 19.12 4.30 -4.90
CA GLY A 78 20.09 3.74 -5.81
C GLY A 78 19.99 2.22 -5.83
N ASP A 79 20.32 1.60 -6.96
CA ASP A 79 20.18 0.15 -7.11
C ASP A 79 21.38 -0.55 -7.75
N SER A 80 21.34 -1.88 -7.75
CA SER A 80 22.35 -2.76 -8.32
C SER A 80 22.42 -2.75 -9.86
N LEU A 81 21.48 -2.09 -10.53
CA LEU A 81 21.45 -1.91 -11.98
C LEU A 81 22.13 -0.59 -12.41
N GLY A 82 22.51 0.25 -11.43
CA GLY A 82 23.13 1.56 -11.65
C GLY A 82 22.12 2.70 -11.72
N ASN A 83 20.84 2.46 -11.49
CA ASN A 83 19.86 3.52 -11.39
C ASN A 83 20.09 4.32 -10.10
N ARG A 84 19.90 5.64 -10.21
CA ARG A 84 19.94 6.57 -9.08
C ARG A 84 18.94 7.68 -9.33
N GLY A 85 18.28 8.14 -8.28
CA GLY A 85 17.28 9.19 -8.38
C GLY A 85 16.81 9.67 -7.02
N ALA A 86 15.77 10.50 -7.08
CA ALA A 86 15.09 11.01 -5.91
C ALA A 86 13.59 11.08 -6.17
N ILE A 87 12.82 10.57 -5.22
CA ILE A 87 11.36 10.60 -5.20
C ILE A 87 10.97 11.79 -4.32
N ALA A 88 10.48 12.85 -4.94
CA ALA A 88 10.09 14.09 -4.25
C ALA A 88 8.61 14.06 -3.81
N ALA A 89 8.19 15.11 -3.12
CA ALA A 89 6.80 15.24 -2.66
C ALA A 89 5.79 15.17 -3.82
N GLY A 90 4.85 14.25 -3.72
CA GLY A 90 3.83 13.92 -4.72
C GLY A 90 4.26 12.91 -5.78
N ASP A 91 5.56 12.56 -5.85
CA ASP A 91 6.09 11.55 -6.77
C ASP A 91 5.80 10.13 -6.26
N ILE A 92 5.78 9.19 -7.21
CA ILE A 92 5.62 7.75 -6.93
C ILE A 92 6.74 6.99 -7.64
N GLN A 93 7.29 5.99 -6.97
CA GLN A 93 8.13 4.99 -7.60
C GLN A 93 7.49 3.61 -7.46
N TRP A 94 7.25 2.95 -8.58
CA TRP A 94 6.80 1.56 -8.64
C TRP A 94 7.95 0.70 -9.16
N MET A 95 8.53 -0.11 -8.27
CA MET A 95 9.63 -1.00 -8.60
C MET A 95 9.13 -2.44 -8.63
N THR A 96 9.28 -3.10 -9.77
CA THR A 96 9.14 -4.55 -9.88
C THR A 96 10.49 -5.18 -9.55
N ALA A 97 10.62 -5.87 -8.41
CA ALA A 97 11.85 -6.54 -8.02
C ALA A 97 12.11 -7.83 -8.82
N GLY A 98 11.04 -8.54 -9.16
CA GLY A 98 11.11 -9.73 -10.03
C GLY A 98 12.14 -10.75 -9.58
N SER A 99 13.08 -11.10 -10.45
CA SER A 99 14.13 -12.11 -10.22
C SER A 99 15.21 -11.68 -9.22
N GLY A 100 15.22 -10.41 -8.83
CA GLY A 100 16.07 -9.89 -7.77
C GLY A 100 16.70 -8.56 -8.11
N ILE A 101 16.67 -7.66 -7.15
CA ILE A 101 17.34 -6.37 -7.13
C ILE A 101 17.94 -6.12 -5.75
N ILE A 102 19.00 -5.35 -5.67
CA ILE A 102 19.55 -4.83 -4.42
C ILE A 102 19.51 -3.31 -4.55
N HIS A 103 18.88 -2.64 -3.59
CA HIS A 103 18.73 -1.18 -3.61
C HIS A 103 18.88 -0.58 -2.21
N GLN A 104 18.95 0.72 -2.16
CA GLN A 104 18.86 1.51 -0.94
C GLN A 104 17.87 2.65 -1.11
N GLU A 105 17.26 3.06 -0.01
CA GLU A 105 16.34 4.20 0.08
C GLU A 105 16.75 5.08 1.26
N MET A 106 17.11 6.33 0.99
CA MET A 106 17.64 7.25 1.98
C MET A 106 16.73 8.47 2.09
N PRO A 107 15.87 8.51 3.14
CA PRO A 107 14.93 9.61 3.33
C PRO A 107 15.62 10.90 3.75
N LYS A 108 15.10 12.02 3.26
CA LYS A 108 15.49 13.38 3.64
C LYS A 108 14.23 14.20 3.90
N GLY A 109 14.13 14.77 5.08
CA GLY A 109 13.03 15.65 5.43
C GLY A 109 12.96 16.92 4.57
N ASP A 110 11.79 17.52 4.52
CA ASP A 110 11.61 18.87 3.99
C ASP A 110 12.27 19.91 4.95
N PRO A 111 12.27 21.21 4.60
CA PRO A 111 12.87 22.24 5.46
C PRO A 111 12.30 22.33 6.87
N THR A 112 11.13 21.72 7.14
CA THR A 112 10.52 21.63 8.47
C THR A 112 10.77 20.30 9.17
N GLY A 113 11.58 19.40 8.58
CA GLY A 113 11.93 18.10 9.12
C GLY A 113 10.91 16.99 8.81
N ARG A 114 9.88 17.25 7.98
CA ARG A 114 8.86 16.24 7.68
C ARG A 114 9.35 15.30 6.59
N MET A 115 9.25 14.00 6.85
CA MET A 115 9.40 12.94 5.88
C MET A 115 8.11 12.11 5.88
N HIS A 116 7.24 12.35 4.92
CA HIS A 116 5.92 11.73 4.87
C HIS A 116 5.73 10.91 3.62
N GLY A 117 5.25 9.69 3.77
CA GLY A 117 4.94 8.83 2.64
C GLY A 117 4.51 7.43 3.07
N PHE A 118 4.32 6.59 2.07
CA PHE A 118 3.85 5.21 2.21
C PHE A 118 4.70 4.26 1.38
N GLN A 119 4.92 3.08 1.93
CA GLN A 119 5.49 1.93 1.23
C GLN A 119 4.43 0.84 1.17
N LEU A 120 3.99 0.48 -0.03
CA LEU A 120 3.10 -0.65 -0.28
C LEU A 120 3.90 -1.75 -0.98
N TRP A 121 3.74 -3.00 -0.58
CA TRP A 121 4.25 -4.15 -1.31
C TRP A 121 3.10 -4.90 -1.96
N ALA A 122 3.24 -5.17 -3.27
CA ALA A 122 2.36 -6.04 -4.02
C ALA A 122 3.09 -7.33 -4.41
N ASN A 123 2.37 -8.44 -4.34
CA ASN A 123 2.92 -9.74 -4.71
C ASN A 123 2.94 -9.91 -6.22
N LEU A 124 3.90 -10.66 -6.73
CA LEU A 124 3.92 -11.11 -8.11
C LEU A 124 3.33 -12.53 -8.20
N PRO A 125 2.55 -12.84 -9.23
CA PRO A 125 2.12 -14.22 -9.49
C PRO A 125 3.33 -15.12 -9.76
N SER A 126 3.18 -16.40 -9.50
CA SER A 126 4.25 -17.41 -9.67
C SER A 126 4.94 -17.34 -11.02
N SER A 127 4.19 -17.08 -12.08
CA SER A 127 4.69 -16.95 -13.46
C SER A 127 5.59 -15.73 -13.68
N LEU A 128 5.51 -14.71 -12.83
CA LEU A 128 6.26 -13.45 -12.92
C LEU A 128 7.27 -13.24 -11.80
N LYS A 129 7.37 -14.15 -10.83
CA LYS A 129 8.34 -14.05 -9.72
C LYS A 129 9.78 -13.85 -10.18
N MET A 130 10.13 -14.40 -11.32
CA MET A 130 11.47 -14.34 -11.89
C MET A 130 11.57 -13.42 -13.12
N THR A 131 10.62 -12.50 -13.31
CA THR A 131 10.68 -11.49 -14.38
C THR A 131 11.85 -10.52 -14.14
N ALA A 132 12.28 -9.82 -15.20
CA ALA A 132 13.30 -8.80 -15.09
C ALA A 132 12.84 -7.64 -14.18
N PRO A 133 13.70 -7.12 -13.30
CA PRO A 133 13.41 -5.90 -12.54
C PRO A 133 13.15 -4.71 -13.47
N ARG A 134 12.23 -3.85 -13.05
CA ARG A 134 11.94 -2.60 -13.75
C ARG A 134 11.46 -1.53 -12.78
N TYR A 135 11.57 -0.26 -13.20
CA TYR A 135 11.00 0.89 -12.50
C TYR A 135 10.00 1.63 -13.37
N GLN A 136 8.99 2.19 -12.72
CA GLN A 136 8.13 3.23 -13.26
C GLN A 136 8.19 4.40 -12.26
N GLU A 137 8.89 5.46 -12.65
CA GLU A 137 8.97 6.70 -11.88
C GLU A 137 7.93 7.66 -12.40
N VAL A 138 7.03 8.08 -11.54
CA VAL A 138 5.93 8.97 -11.88
C VAL A 138 6.09 10.27 -11.10
N LYS A 139 6.19 11.38 -11.84
CA LYS A 139 6.25 12.70 -11.22
C LYS A 139 4.86 13.15 -10.76
N ALA A 140 4.83 13.97 -9.72
CA ALA A 140 3.59 14.50 -9.16
C ALA A 140 2.69 15.15 -10.20
N SER A 141 3.28 15.80 -11.22
CA SER A 141 2.57 16.44 -12.34
C SER A 141 1.88 15.46 -13.27
N ASP A 142 2.36 14.22 -13.34
CA ASP A 142 1.87 13.20 -14.26
C ASP A 142 0.76 12.34 -13.67
N VAL A 143 0.52 12.49 -12.34
CA VAL A 143 -0.59 11.80 -11.65
C VAL A 143 -1.89 12.58 -11.89
N PRO A 144 -2.84 12.04 -12.66
CA PRO A 144 -4.09 12.72 -12.92
C PRO A 144 -4.91 12.86 -11.65
N VAL A 145 -5.54 14.03 -11.53
CA VAL A 145 -6.53 14.32 -10.49
C VAL A 145 -7.88 14.41 -11.13
N VAL A 146 -8.87 13.75 -10.56
CA VAL A 146 -10.27 13.89 -10.92
C VAL A 146 -11.03 14.46 -9.72
N THR A 147 -11.88 15.44 -9.98
CA THR A 147 -12.68 16.13 -8.97
C THR A 147 -14.14 16.00 -9.33
N ASP A 148 -14.97 15.68 -8.37
CA ASP A 148 -16.42 15.59 -8.48
C ASP A 148 -17.10 16.91 -8.07
N ASP A 149 -18.38 17.05 -8.39
CA ASP A 149 -19.19 18.26 -8.17
C ASP A 149 -19.29 18.70 -6.70
N ASP A 150 -19.11 17.76 -5.75
CA ASP A 150 -19.12 18.04 -4.31
C ASP A 150 -17.75 18.43 -3.74
N GLY A 151 -16.71 18.53 -4.58
CA GLY A 151 -15.34 18.83 -4.20
C GLY A 151 -14.51 17.63 -3.77
N THR A 152 -15.07 16.42 -3.78
CA THR A 152 -14.31 15.19 -3.59
C THR A 152 -13.32 15.04 -4.74
N HIS A 153 -12.05 14.78 -4.44
CA HIS A 153 -11.06 14.55 -5.48
C HIS A 153 -10.23 13.30 -5.20
N ALA A 154 -9.77 12.68 -6.28
CA ALA A 154 -8.89 11.52 -6.24
C ALA A 154 -7.69 11.73 -7.17
N ARG A 155 -6.50 11.50 -6.66
CA ARG A 155 -5.28 11.31 -7.46
C ARG A 155 -5.23 9.84 -7.88
N VAL A 156 -5.18 9.59 -9.19
CA VAL A 156 -5.20 8.23 -9.74
C VAL A 156 -3.76 7.79 -10.01
N VAL A 157 -3.18 7.02 -9.09
CA VAL A 157 -1.79 6.54 -9.19
C VAL A 157 -1.71 5.37 -10.18
N CYS A 158 -2.62 4.41 -10.04
CA CYS A 158 -2.70 3.22 -10.88
C CYS A 158 -4.15 2.82 -11.09
N GLY A 159 -4.45 2.20 -12.23
CA GLY A 159 -5.80 1.80 -12.63
C GLY A 159 -6.62 2.95 -13.20
N SER A 160 -7.92 2.72 -13.37
CA SER A 160 -8.86 3.73 -13.92
C SER A 160 -9.94 4.08 -12.91
N PHE A 161 -10.19 5.38 -12.75
CA PHE A 161 -11.18 5.87 -11.81
C PHE A 161 -11.83 7.16 -12.36
N TRP A 162 -13.16 7.23 -12.34
CA TRP A 162 -13.98 8.37 -12.85
C TRP A 162 -13.49 8.92 -14.20
N GLY A 163 -13.19 8.00 -15.16
CA GLY A 163 -12.75 8.37 -16.50
C GLY A 163 -11.31 8.85 -16.63
N LYS A 164 -10.50 8.79 -15.58
CA LYS A 164 -9.07 9.02 -15.63
C LYS A 164 -8.30 7.72 -15.39
N THR A 165 -7.17 7.58 -16.06
CA THR A 165 -6.28 6.42 -15.92
C THR A 165 -4.95 6.85 -15.38
N GLY A 166 -4.47 6.19 -14.34
CA GLY A 166 -3.17 6.44 -13.73
C GLY A 166 -2.01 6.08 -14.65
N PRO A 167 -0.85 6.69 -14.46
CA PRO A 167 0.32 6.53 -15.33
C PRO A 167 1.04 5.17 -15.16
N VAL A 168 0.85 4.49 -14.02
CA VAL A 168 1.47 3.18 -13.77
C VAL A 168 0.70 2.09 -14.53
N VAL A 169 1.41 1.34 -15.37
CA VAL A 169 0.80 0.35 -16.28
C VAL A 169 1.51 -0.99 -16.25
N GLY A 170 0.82 -2.03 -16.70
CA GLY A 170 1.38 -3.37 -16.86
C GLY A 170 1.70 -4.06 -15.53
N ILE A 171 0.87 -3.83 -14.52
CA ILE A 171 0.95 -4.49 -13.21
C ILE A 171 0.06 -5.73 -13.23
N ALA A 172 0.64 -6.87 -12.85
CA ALA A 172 0.00 -8.19 -12.98
C ALA A 172 -1.27 -8.35 -12.15
N THR A 173 -1.36 -7.66 -11.02
CA THR A 173 -2.50 -7.74 -10.10
C THR A 173 -3.60 -6.73 -10.42
N ASP A 174 -3.45 -5.99 -11.53
CA ASP A 174 -4.37 -4.97 -12.02
C ASP A 174 -4.91 -4.05 -10.89
N PRO A 175 -4.01 -3.38 -10.16
CA PRO A 175 -4.42 -2.63 -8.98
C PRO A 175 -5.10 -1.32 -9.34
N ILE A 176 -6.02 -0.88 -8.47
CA ILE A 176 -6.43 0.51 -8.35
C ILE A 176 -5.76 1.09 -7.12
N TYR A 177 -5.01 2.18 -7.30
CA TYR A 177 -4.37 2.89 -6.20
C TYR A 177 -4.72 4.39 -6.30
N LEU A 178 -5.51 4.85 -5.34
CA LEU A 178 -6.05 6.20 -5.28
C LEU A 178 -5.63 6.88 -3.97
N ASP A 179 -5.35 8.19 -4.06
CA ASP A 179 -5.31 9.10 -2.91
C ASP A 179 -6.55 9.98 -2.97
N VAL A 180 -7.50 9.73 -2.08
CA VAL A 180 -8.85 10.28 -2.09
C VAL A 180 -9.00 11.30 -0.96
N SER A 181 -9.54 12.47 -1.29
CA SER A 181 -9.94 13.48 -0.30
C SER A 181 -11.44 13.78 -0.43
N VAL A 182 -12.16 13.65 0.67
CA VAL A 182 -13.59 13.99 0.75
C VAL A 182 -13.75 15.20 1.68
N PRO A 183 -14.37 16.29 1.21
CA PRO A 183 -14.53 17.52 1.98
C PRO A 183 -15.34 17.33 3.27
N PRO A 184 -15.24 18.27 4.22
CA PRO A 184 -15.98 18.25 5.48
C PRO A 184 -17.46 17.98 5.32
N GLY A 185 -17.99 17.03 6.10
CA GLY A 185 -19.41 16.70 6.15
C GLY A 185 -19.99 16.05 4.88
N LYS A 186 -19.18 15.82 3.84
CA LYS A 186 -19.67 15.19 2.60
C LYS A 186 -19.71 13.67 2.72
N ARG A 187 -20.68 13.08 2.02
CA ARG A 187 -20.81 11.63 1.84
C ARG A 187 -20.44 11.27 0.42
N LYS A 188 -19.57 10.27 0.26
CA LYS A 188 -19.12 9.82 -1.06
C LYS A 188 -19.24 8.33 -1.25
N THR A 189 -19.71 7.94 -2.43
CA THR A 189 -19.72 6.57 -2.91
C THR A 189 -18.60 6.39 -3.94
N LEU A 190 -17.74 5.40 -3.71
CA LEU A 190 -16.57 5.09 -4.53
C LEU A 190 -16.76 3.68 -5.11
N PRO A 191 -16.81 3.52 -6.43
CA PRO A 191 -16.95 2.20 -7.04
C PRO A 191 -15.68 1.37 -6.86
N VAL A 192 -15.86 0.10 -6.53
CA VAL A 192 -14.78 -0.90 -6.45
C VAL A 192 -15.31 -2.21 -6.98
N GLU A 193 -14.63 -2.81 -7.95
CA GLU A 193 -15.06 -4.09 -8.52
C GLU A 193 -15.17 -5.20 -7.49
N THR A 194 -16.26 -5.96 -7.51
CA THR A 194 -16.61 -6.98 -6.50
C THR A 194 -15.55 -8.06 -6.35
N THR A 195 -14.87 -8.43 -7.44
CA THR A 195 -13.85 -9.50 -7.46
C THR A 195 -12.53 -9.10 -6.82
N ARG A 196 -12.32 -7.82 -6.52
CA ARG A 196 -11.07 -7.29 -5.96
C ARG A 196 -11.10 -7.29 -4.45
N HIS A 197 -9.99 -7.62 -3.82
CA HIS A 197 -9.76 -7.24 -2.43
C HIS A 197 -9.53 -5.73 -2.34
N ALA A 198 -10.06 -5.10 -1.31
CA ALA A 198 -9.99 -3.65 -1.14
C ALA A 198 -9.79 -3.23 0.31
N PHE A 199 -9.01 -2.17 0.49
CA PHE A 199 -8.85 -1.52 1.78
C PHE A 199 -8.74 0.00 1.63
N ALA A 200 -9.07 0.73 2.70
CA ALA A 200 -8.79 2.15 2.84
C ALA A 200 -7.80 2.37 3.97
N TYR A 201 -6.81 3.27 3.78
CA TYR A 201 -5.91 3.70 4.83
C TYR A 201 -6.02 5.19 5.05
N VAL A 202 -6.60 5.59 6.19
CA VAL A 202 -6.84 7.00 6.53
C VAL A 202 -5.56 7.63 7.04
N PHE A 203 -5.16 8.77 6.47
CA PHE A 203 -3.95 9.46 6.85
C PHE A 203 -4.12 10.96 7.16
N ALA A 204 -5.33 11.50 6.97
CA ALA A 204 -5.69 12.83 7.47
C ALA A 204 -7.19 12.94 7.72
N GLY A 205 -7.59 13.75 8.69
CA GLY A 205 -8.99 13.90 9.09
C GLY A 205 -9.59 12.62 9.67
N ALA A 206 -10.91 12.52 9.60
CA ALA A 206 -11.67 11.37 10.08
C ALA A 206 -12.99 11.21 9.33
N GLY A 207 -13.57 10.01 9.35
CA GLY A 207 -14.87 9.74 8.77
C GLY A 207 -15.43 8.38 9.15
N LYS A 208 -16.67 8.16 8.77
CA LYS A 208 -17.34 6.87 8.96
C LYS A 208 -17.44 6.16 7.62
N PHE A 209 -16.81 5.01 7.49
CA PHE A 209 -17.10 4.10 6.39
C PHE A 209 -18.41 3.39 6.67
N CYS A 210 -19.35 3.46 5.72
CA CYS A 210 -20.64 2.82 5.89
C CYS A 210 -20.50 1.31 5.77
N ASN A 211 -21.09 0.58 6.68
CA ASN A 211 -21.13 -0.87 6.65
C ASN A 211 -22.39 -1.35 5.94
N ALA A 212 -22.30 -2.45 5.21
CA ALA A 212 -23.48 -3.15 4.73
C ALA A 212 -24.29 -3.61 5.95
N SER A 213 -25.62 -3.47 5.88
CA SER A 213 -26.51 -4.01 6.91
C SER A 213 -26.33 -5.54 6.95
N GLY A 214 -25.66 -6.03 7.98
CA GLY A 214 -25.68 -7.45 8.31
C GLY A 214 -27.08 -7.91 8.73
N PRO A 215 -27.37 -9.20 8.71
CA PRO A 215 -28.60 -9.70 9.35
C PRO A 215 -28.57 -9.25 10.82
N LEU A 216 -29.63 -8.57 11.24
CA LEU A 216 -29.80 -8.19 12.64
C LEU A 216 -29.73 -9.48 13.49
N ALA A 217 -28.78 -9.53 14.42
CA ALA A 217 -28.73 -10.60 15.39
C ALA A 217 -30.08 -10.58 16.17
N VAL A 218 -30.82 -11.66 16.12
CA VAL A 218 -32.02 -11.81 16.94
C VAL A 218 -31.52 -12.03 18.36
N PRO A 219 -31.91 -11.17 19.34
CA PRO A 219 -31.53 -11.36 20.72
C PRO A 219 -32.09 -12.70 21.21
N THR A 220 -31.21 -13.63 21.58
CA THR A 220 -31.60 -14.86 22.29
C THR A 220 -31.50 -14.62 23.79
N GLU A 221 -32.53 -14.94 24.53
CA GLU A 221 -32.53 -14.83 25.99
C GLU A 221 -31.33 -15.56 26.61
N GLY A 222 -30.54 -14.87 27.41
CA GLY A 222 -29.50 -15.46 28.26
C GLY A 222 -28.04 -15.14 27.90
N VAL A 223 -27.76 -14.35 26.91
CA VAL A 223 -26.36 -13.91 26.61
C VAL A 223 -26.19 -12.48 27.09
N GLY A 224 -25.28 -12.30 28.07
CA GLY A 224 -24.91 -10.98 28.60
C GLY A 224 -24.27 -10.10 27.52
N TRP A 225 -24.82 -8.94 27.35
CA TRP A 225 -24.48 -7.94 26.36
C TRP A 225 -23.24 -7.18 26.75
N LEU A 226 -22.19 -7.29 25.98
CA LEU A 226 -21.14 -6.28 25.79
C LEU A 226 -20.52 -6.47 24.41
N GLU A 227 -21.34 -6.43 23.36
CA GLU A 227 -20.83 -6.07 22.06
C GLU A 227 -20.99 -4.58 21.91
N THR A 228 -19.96 -3.83 22.27
CA THR A 228 -19.77 -2.49 21.75
C THR A 228 -19.68 -2.63 20.22
N GLU A 229 -20.58 -1.99 19.48
CA GLU A 229 -20.47 -1.91 18.04
C GLU A 229 -19.03 -1.55 17.68
N PRO A 230 -18.41 -2.27 16.74
CA PRO A 230 -17.03 -1.95 16.35
C PRO A 230 -16.96 -0.48 15.97
N PRO A 231 -15.87 0.23 16.29
CA PRO A 231 -15.74 1.64 15.99
C PRO A 231 -15.95 1.86 14.50
N THR A 232 -17.00 2.58 14.14
CA THR A 232 -17.34 2.87 12.73
C THR A 232 -16.58 4.08 12.19
N THR A 233 -15.95 4.85 13.08
CA THR A 233 -15.16 6.04 12.73
C THR A 233 -13.70 5.67 12.53
N ALA A 234 -13.19 5.93 11.33
CA ALA A 234 -11.79 5.80 10.96
C ALA A 234 -11.14 7.19 10.96
N ASP A 235 -10.05 7.35 11.67
CA ASP A 235 -9.25 8.56 11.76
C ASP A 235 -7.80 8.29 11.32
N ASN A 236 -6.92 9.27 11.48
CA ASN A 236 -5.51 9.14 11.10
C ASN A 236 -4.88 7.81 11.57
N ARG A 237 -4.21 7.11 10.63
CA ARG A 237 -3.58 5.79 10.82
C ARG A 237 -4.56 4.62 11.03
N SER A 238 -5.81 4.78 10.63
CA SER A 238 -6.79 3.68 10.59
C SER A 238 -6.73 2.97 9.25
N LEU A 239 -6.74 1.65 9.30
CA LEU A 239 -6.93 0.76 8.15
C LEU A 239 -8.33 0.16 8.21
N VAL A 240 -9.09 0.31 7.13
CA VAL A 240 -10.41 -0.31 6.92
C VAL A 240 -10.26 -1.37 5.85
N LEU A 241 -10.37 -2.63 6.22
CA LEU A 241 -10.42 -3.75 5.29
C LEU A 241 -11.88 -4.05 4.95
N PHE A 242 -12.18 -4.13 3.66
CA PHE A 242 -13.52 -4.41 3.16
C PHE A 242 -13.67 -5.87 2.71
N ASP A 243 -14.87 -6.38 2.83
CA ASP A 243 -15.31 -7.62 2.19
C ASP A 243 -15.86 -7.33 0.78
N GLN A 244 -16.44 -8.31 0.12
CA GLN A 244 -16.94 -8.19 -1.26
C GLN A 244 -18.14 -7.27 -1.35
N GLY A 245 -18.23 -6.52 -2.43
CA GLY A 245 -19.29 -5.59 -2.79
C GLY A 245 -18.84 -4.67 -3.92
N ASP A 246 -19.71 -3.82 -4.41
CA ASP A 246 -19.47 -2.95 -5.59
C ASP A 246 -19.04 -1.53 -5.19
N GLU A 247 -19.26 -1.14 -3.93
CA GLU A 247 -19.13 0.24 -3.49
C GLU A 247 -18.54 0.37 -2.10
N VAL A 248 -17.64 1.32 -1.94
CA VAL A 248 -17.19 1.84 -0.64
C VAL A 248 -17.87 3.19 -0.43
N VAL A 249 -18.58 3.34 0.69
CA VAL A 249 -19.24 4.60 1.04
C VAL A 249 -18.60 5.17 2.30
N VAL A 250 -18.24 6.44 2.24
CA VAL A 250 -17.63 7.18 3.36
C VAL A 250 -18.39 8.46 3.64
N GLN A 251 -18.64 8.74 4.91
CA GLN A 251 -19.14 10.00 5.44
C GLN A 251 -17.96 10.70 6.12
N ALA A 252 -17.49 11.81 5.52
CA ALA A 252 -16.43 12.62 6.09
C ALA A 252 -16.88 13.32 7.38
N GLY A 253 -15.97 13.47 8.33
CA GLY A 253 -16.17 14.26 9.53
C GLY A 253 -16.04 15.77 9.27
N ASP A 254 -16.01 16.55 10.37
CA ASP A 254 -16.04 18.02 10.31
C ASP A 254 -14.77 18.65 9.69
N GLU A 255 -13.65 17.92 9.67
CA GLU A 255 -12.40 18.35 9.04
C GLU A 255 -12.16 17.69 7.66
N GLY A 256 -13.14 16.93 7.17
CA GLY A 256 -12.95 16.09 6.00
C GLY A 256 -12.21 14.79 6.32
N ILE A 257 -11.93 14.02 5.27
CA ILE A 257 -11.13 12.78 5.38
C ILE A 257 -10.25 12.63 4.14
N ARG A 258 -9.00 12.19 4.34
CA ARG A 258 -8.11 11.79 3.26
C ARG A 258 -7.55 10.41 3.52
N PHE A 259 -7.59 9.57 2.50
CA PHE A 259 -7.19 8.16 2.63
C PHE A 259 -6.68 7.60 1.30
N LEU A 260 -5.82 6.59 1.40
CA LEU A 260 -5.53 5.72 0.27
C LEU A 260 -6.71 4.75 0.10
N LEU A 261 -7.25 4.63 -1.12
CA LEU A 261 -8.14 3.53 -1.48
C LEU A 261 -7.39 2.63 -2.45
N VAL A 262 -7.15 1.40 -2.02
CA VAL A 262 -6.36 0.42 -2.78
C VAL A 262 -7.18 -0.84 -2.98
N SER A 263 -7.19 -1.33 -4.21
CA SER A 263 -7.80 -2.61 -4.53
C SER A 263 -6.97 -3.34 -5.60
N GLY A 264 -7.03 -4.69 -5.59
CA GLY A 264 -6.30 -5.51 -6.56
C GLY A 264 -6.93 -6.87 -6.72
N GLN A 265 -6.65 -7.50 -7.87
CA GLN A 265 -7.09 -8.86 -8.16
C GLN A 265 -6.30 -9.84 -7.29
N PRO A 266 -6.95 -10.63 -6.40
CA PRO A 266 -6.26 -11.60 -5.57
C PRO A 266 -5.59 -12.68 -6.44
N LEU A 267 -4.37 -13.07 -6.08
CA LEU A 267 -3.61 -14.11 -6.78
C LEU A 267 -4.04 -15.51 -6.39
N GLN A 268 -4.45 -15.68 -5.12
CA GLN A 268 -4.84 -16.98 -4.54
C GLN A 268 -3.74 -18.05 -4.67
N GLU A 269 -2.48 -17.62 -4.63
CA GLU A 269 -1.31 -18.49 -4.72
C GLU A 269 -0.62 -18.63 -3.36
N PRO A 270 0.10 -19.74 -3.11
CA PRO A 270 0.89 -19.89 -1.89
C PRO A 270 1.94 -18.78 -1.74
N VAL A 271 2.20 -18.36 -0.52
CA VAL A 271 3.19 -17.34 -0.16
C VAL A 271 4.22 -17.90 0.81
N ALA A 272 5.47 -18.00 0.36
CA ALA A 272 6.63 -18.29 1.18
C ALA A 272 7.43 -17.00 1.36
N TRP A 273 7.36 -16.41 2.56
CA TRP A 273 7.89 -15.08 2.83
C TRP A 273 8.86 -15.07 4.00
N TYR A 274 10.04 -14.51 3.78
CA TYR A 274 11.00 -14.22 4.84
C TYR A 274 11.81 -12.95 4.51
N GLY A 275 11.77 -11.96 5.40
CA GLY A 275 12.41 -10.67 5.20
C GLY A 275 11.95 -10.00 3.89
N PRO A 276 12.89 -9.55 3.03
CA PRO A 276 12.56 -8.81 1.81
C PRO A 276 12.31 -9.72 0.58
N ILE A 277 12.23 -11.04 0.75
CA ILE A 277 12.08 -12.02 -0.32
C ILE A 277 10.77 -12.78 -0.16
N VAL A 278 9.97 -12.81 -1.24
CA VAL A 278 8.67 -13.49 -1.28
C VAL A 278 8.59 -14.40 -2.51
N MET A 279 8.44 -15.69 -2.26
CA MET A 279 8.32 -16.73 -3.28
C MET A 279 7.00 -17.50 -3.08
N ASN A 280 6.77 -18.56 -3.85
CA ASN A 280 5.60 -19.41 -3.71
C ASN A 280 5.85 -20.65 -2.83
N THR A 281 7.12 -21.15 -2.77
CA THR A 281 7.46 -22.31 -1.96
C THR A 281 8.67 -22.05 -1.07
N GLN A 282 8.81 -22.85 0.00
CA GLN A 282 9.95 -22.78 0.91
C GLN A 282 11.28 -23.11 0.21
N GLU A 283 11.25 -24.02 -0.77
CA GLU A 283 12.44 -24.39 -1.56
C GLU A 283 12.91 -23.22 -2.41
N GLN A 284 11.99 -22.50 -3.07
CA GLN A 284 12.31 -21.30 -3.84
C GLN A 284 12.87 -20.19 -2.94
N LEU A 285 12.32 -20.04 -1.73
CA LEU A 285 12.79 -19.08 -0.75
C LEU A 285 14.21 -19.43 -0.28
N GLN A 286 14.47 -20.70 0.08
CA GLN A 286 15.79 -21.18 0.46
C GLN A 286 16.81 -21.00 -0.67
N GLN A 287 16.42 -21.29 -1.92
CA GLN A 287 17.26 -21.06 -3.09
C GLN A 287 17.62 -19.57 -3.22
N ALA A 288 16.68 -18.65 -3.03
CA ALA A 288 16.95 -17.21 -3.12
C ALA A 288 18.00 -16.76 -2.09
N PHE A 289 17.92 -17.25 -0.85
CA PHE A 289 18.92 -16.96 0.18
C PHE A 289 20.27 -17.62 -0.09
N ALA A 290 20.27 -18.84 -0.62
CA ALA A 290 21.52 -19.51 -1.05
C ALA A 290 22.21 -18.75 -2.20
N GLU A 291 21.45 -18.22 -3.15
CA GLU A 291 21.96 -17.37 -4.23
C GLU A 291 22.50 -16.03 -3.69
N LEU A 292 21.83 -15.44 -2.70
CA LEU A 292 22.26 -14.19 -2.06
C LEU A 292 23.64 -14.41 -1.36
N SER A 293 23.77 -15.47 -0.57
CA SER A 293 25.04 -15.79 0.13
C SER A 293 26.17 -16.16 -0.82
N LYS A 294 25.88 -16.73 -2.00
CA LYS A 294 26.88 -17.08 -3.02
C LYS A 294 27.20 -15.94 -4.00
N GLY A 295 26.56 -14.78 -3.87
CA GLY A 295 26.73 -13.65 -4.79
C GLY A 295 26.13 -13.87 -6.20
N THR A 296 25.23 -14.84 -6.34
CA THR A 296 24.56 -15.17 -7.62
C THR A 296 23.08 -14.74 -7.68
N PHE A 297 22.67 -13.94 -6.70
CA PHE A 297 21.30 -13.44 -6.57
C PHE A 297 20.88 -12.56 -7.77
N LEU A 298 21.74 -11.63 -8.17
CA LEU A 298 21.52 -10.80 -9.35
C LEU A 298 21.84 -11.61 -10.62
N LYS A 299 20.88 -11.68 -11.53
CA LYS A 299 21.02 -12.49 -12.77
C LYS A 299 21.92 -11.77 -13.78
N PRO A 300 22.80 -12.50 -14.53
CA PRO A 300 23.81 -11.90 -15.43
C PRO A 300 23.22 -11.02 -16.53
N GLU A 301 22.04 -11.34 -17.03
CA GLU A 301 21.33 -10.60 -18.08
C GLU A 301 21.01 -9.15 -17.65
N MET A 302 21.07 -8.86 -16.36
CA MET A 302 20.77 -7.58 -15.75
C MET A 302 22.01 -6.76 -15.40
N ARG A 303 23.22 -7.33 -15.56
CA ARG A 303 24.49 -6.64 -15.32
C ARG A 303 24.99 -5.86 -16.53
N ARG A 304 24.23 -5.90 -17.65
CA ARG A 304 24.61 -5.23 -18.91
C ARG A 304 23.72 -4.02 -19.15
N LYS A 305 24.09 -2.89 -18.61
CA LYS A 305 23.87 -1.57 -19.25
C LYS A 305 24.92 -0.58 -18.74
#